data_7f4532f06102b797cb203e7f9aff542e
#
_entry.id   7f4532f06102b797cb203e7f9aff542e
#
_cell.length_a   1.000
_cell.length_b   1.000
_cell.length_c   1.000
_cell.angle_alpha   90.00
_cell.angle_beta   90.00
_cell.angle_gamma   90.00
#
_symmetry.space_group_name_H-M   'P 1'
#
loop_
_entity.id
_entity.type
_entity.pdbx_description
1 polymer ?
#
loop_
_entity_poly.entity_id
_entity_poly.type
_entity_poly.pdbx_seq_one_letter_code
_entity_poly.pdbx_strand_id
1 'polypeptide(L)'
;SVRCIKDNATYAYIDSDYQNNADALIASWSGSDATSGITTYEYALGTTSGGTDAIDWTSTGTATSDTVSNLSLSHGQIYYLSVRATDAAGNVSEVLTGDGITIDLTAPAGTIVNDGSGEDIIYSGLDSTLSANWAAFTETVSGIAKYEYAIGTSSGGTDLLDWTDNSTTTSITKTGLS
;
A
#
# COMPACT_ATOMS: atom_id res chain seq x y z
N SER A 1 5.35 -28.31 -0.91
CA SER A 1 4.52 -27.25 -1.49
C SER A 1 5.09 -25.90 -1.08
N VAL A 2 5.16 -24.97 -1.99
CA VAL A 2 5.63 -23.60 -1.78
C VAL A 2 4.41 -22.68 -1.71
N ARG A 3 4.42 -21.74 -0.78
CA ARG A 3 3.38 -20.71 -0.66
C ARG A 3 4.03 -19.33 -0.74
N CYS A 4 3.59 -18.51 -1.66
CA CYS A 4 3.98 -17.11 -1.75
C CYS A 4 3.10 -16.28 -0.81
N ILE A 5 3.73 -15.46 0.03
CA ILE A 5 3.06 -14.52 0.94
C ILE A 5 3.77 -13.19 0.76
N LYS A 6 3.05 -12.16 0.41
CA LYS A 6 3.58 -10.79 0.33
C LYS A 6 3.37 -10.10 1.67
N ASP A 7 4.37 -9.40 2.14
CA ASP A 7 4.12 -8.41 3.15
C ASP A 7 5.29 -7.48 3.50
N ASN A 8 4.93 -6.27 3.92
CA ASN A 8 5.79 -5.30 4.55
C ASN A 8 5.18 -4.85 5.87
N ALA A 9 5.17 -5.69 6.89
CA ALA A 9 5.02 -5.20 8.28
C ALA A 9 5.16 -6.29 9.34
N THR A 10 5.61 -5.89 10.50
CA THR A 10 6.01 -6.66 11.66
C THR A 10 4.86 -7.33 12.43
N TYR A 11 3.61 -7.22 12.03
CA TYR A 11 2.45 -7.86 12.68
C TYR A 11 1.26 -8.02 11.72
N ALA A 12 0.82 -9.28 11.53
CA ALA A 12 -0.27 -9.74 10.68
C ALA A 12 -0.03 -9.48 9.17
N TYR A 13 0.11 -10.57 8.42
CA TYR A 13 0.27 -10.56 6.97
C TYR A 13 -0.97 -9.95 6.32
N ILE A 14 -0.92 -8.66 6.03
CA ILE A 14 -1.88 -8.02 5.14
C ILE A 14 -1.25 -8.07 3.75
N ASP A 15 -1.82 -8.87 2.87
CA ASP A 15 -1.48 -8.82 1.46
C ASP A 15 -1.89 -7.43 0.93
N SER A 16 -0.94 -6.67 0.44
CA SER A 16 -1.19 -5.30 0.01
C SER A 16 -1.32 -5.26 -1.50
N ASP A 17 -2.47 -4.82 -1.99
CA ASP A 17 -2.72 -4.68 -3.43
C ASP A 17 -1.96 -3.50 -4.06
N TYR A 18 -1.50 -2.55 -3.23
CA TYR A 18 -0.86 -1.31 -3.70
C TYR A 18 0.41 -0.99 -2.92
N GLN A 19 1.37 -0.35 -3.61
CA GLN A 19 2.62 0.13 -3.04
C GLN A 19 3.02 1.48 -3.64
N ASN A 20 3.52 2.39 -2.81
CA ASN A 20 4.02 3.71 -3.21
C ASN A 20 5.54 3.80 -3.35
N ASN A 21 6.21 2.68 -3.55
CA ASN A 21 7.65 2.59 -3.75
C ASN A 21 7.96 1.90 -5.07
N ALA A 22 8.71 2.57 -5.94
CA ALA A 22 9.15 2.04 -7.24
C ALA A 22 10.51 1.33 -7.19
N ASP A 23 11.28 1.52 -6.11
CA ASP A 23 12.68 1.11 -6.08
C ASP A 23 12.91 -0.24 -5.41
N ALA A 24 11.95 -0.69 -4.60
CA ALA A 24 12.08 -1.95 -3.87
C ALA A 24 10.74 -2.66 -3.68
N LEU A 25 10.80 -3.98 -3.57
CA LEU A 25 9.68 -4.85 -3.22
C LEU A 25 10.16 -5.84 -2.16
N ILE A 26 9.39 -5.98 -1.08
CA ILE A 26 9.65 -6.97 -0.05
C ILE A 26 8.78 -8.19 -0.33
N ALA A 27 9.39 -9.36 -0.29
CA ALA A 27 8.72 -10.63 -0.56
C ALA A 27 9.02 -11.65 0.51
N SER A 28 8.05 -12.51 0.80
CA SER A 28 8.24 -13.68 1.65
C SER A 28 7.48 -14.88 1.10
N TRP A 29 7.98 -16.06 1.40
CA TRP A 29 7.41 -17.34 0.98
C TRP A 29 7.69 -18.42 2.01
N SER A 30 6.99 -19.53 1.89
CA SER A 30 7.26 -20.72 2.70
C SER A 30 7.14 -21.97 1.85
N GLY A 31 7.88 -23.00 2.21
CA GLY A 31 7.80 -24.27 1.55
C GLY A 31 8.31 -25.39 2.44
N SER A 32 7.97 -26.63 2.11
CA SER A 32 8.47 -27.82 2.78
C SER A 32 8.58 -28.98 1.80
N ASP A 33 9.64 -29.75 1.96
CA ASP A 33 9.78 -31.09 1.38
C ASP A 33 10.18 -32.05 2.50
N ALA A 34 9.39 -33.11 2.69
CA ALA A 34 9.55 -34.04 3.82
C ALA A 34 10.59 -35.14 3.55
N THR A 35 11.02 -35.32 2.32
CA THR A 35 11.86 -36.44 1.91
C THR A 35 13.33 -36.04 1.82
N SER A 36 13.63 -35.00 1.06
CA SER A 36 15.01 -34.57 0.81
C SER A 36 15.32 -33.18 1.32
N GLY A 37 14.28 -32.42 1.70
CA GLY A 37 14.37 -31.04 2.15
C GLY A 37 14.64 -30.06 1.01
N ILE A 38 14.32 -28.79 1.23
CA ILE A 38 14.56 -27.72 0.25
C ILE A 38 15.97 -27.19 0.39
N THR A 39 16.71 -27.11 -0.71
CA THR A 39 18.07 -26.58 -0.78
C THR A 39 18.15 -25.17 -1.33
N THR A 40 17.20 -24.77 -2.18
CA THR A 40 17.16 -23.39 -2.69
C THR A 40 15.75 -22.95 -3.03
N TYR A 41 15.52 -21.67 -2.82
CA TYR A 41 14.40 -20.93 -3.40
C TYR A 41 14.93 -19.99 -4.47
N GLU A 42 14.13 -19.79 -5.50
CA GLU A 42 14.34 -18.78 -6.53
C GLU A 42 13.06 -17.98 -6.69
N TYR A 43 13.19 -16.67 -6.90
CA TYR A 43 12.08 -15.80 -7.26
C TYR A 43 12.30 -15.13 -8.60
N ALA A 44 11.22 -14.70 -9.22
CA ALA A 44 11.21 -13.86 -10.41
C ALA A 44 10.12 -12.79 -10.26
N LEU A 45 10.24 -11.68 -10.98
CA LEU A 45 9.26 -10.59 -11.01
C LEU A 45 8.91 -10.27 -12.46
N GLY A 46 7.62 -10.16 -12.73
CA GLY A 46 7.15 -9.83 -14.08
C GLY A 46 5.85 -9.05 -14.09
N THR A 47 5.51 -8.48 -15.24
CA THR A 47 4.25 -7.75 -15.47
C THR A 47 3.06 -8.66 -15.77
N THR A 48 3.31 -9.96 -15.86
CA THR A 48 2.29 -11.01 -15.99
C THR A 48 2.56 -12.12 -14.98
N SER A 49 1.53 -12.87 -14.59
CA SER A 49 1.67 -14.01 -13.70
C SER A 49 2.66 -15.03 -14.27
N GLY A 50 3.71 -15.37 -13.50
CA GLY A 50 4.81 -16.23 -13.94
C GLY A 50 5.86 -15.56 -14.85
N GLY A 51 5.67 -14.27 -15.16
CA GLY A 51 6.61 -13.49 -15.98
C GLY A 51 7.94 -13.23 -15.29
N THR A 52 8.98 -12.96 -16.09
CA THR A 52 10.35 -12.68 -15.63
C THR A 52 10.93 -11.41 -16.26
N ASP A 53 10.04 -10.56 -16.80
CA ASP A 53 10.43 -9.39 -17.61
C ASP A 53 10.97 -8.23 -16.77
N ALA A 54 10.69 -8.20 -15.46
CA ALA A 54 11.27 -7.21 -14.54
C ALA A 54 12.51 -7.78 -13.82
N ILE A 55 12.46 -9.03 -13.36
CA ILE A 55 13.60 -9.77 -12.79
C ILE A 55 13.51 -11.23 -13.21
N ASP A 56 14.59 -11.75 -13.77
CA ASP A 56 14.73 -13.17 -14.07
C ASP A 56 14.97 -13.99 -12.79
N TRP A 57 14.84 -15.31 -12.88
CA TRP A 57 14.99 -16.22 -11.75
C TRP A 57 16.27 -15.96 -10.96
N THR A 58 16.11 -15.55 -9.72
CA THR A 58 17.18 -15.16 -8.80
C THR A 58 17.14 -16.05 -7.57
N SER A 59 18.27 -16.69 -7.24
CA SER A 59 18.37 -17.59 -6.09
C SER A 59 18.57 -16.81 -4.78
N THR A 60 17.88 -17.26 -3.74
CA THR A 60 18.04 -16.79 -2.35
C THR A 60 18.63 -17.85 -1.43
N GLY A 61 19.10 -18.99 -2.01
CA GLY A 61 19.47 -20.15 -1.21
C GLY A 61 18.28 -20.67 -0.40
N THR A 62 18.45 -20.89 0.89
CA THR A 62 17.37 -21.35 1.78
C THR A 62 16.58 -20.22 2.44
N ALA A 63 16.87 -18.95 2.12
CA ALA A 63 16.12 -17.83 2.68
C ALA A 63 14.67 -17.83 2.19
N THR A 64 13.74 -17.53 3.08
CA THR A 64 12.30 -17.52 2.84
C THR A 64 11.73 -16.12 2.68
N SER A 65 12.61 -15.13 2.52
CA SER A 65 12.25 -13.73 2.21
C SER A 65 13.42 -13.04 1.54
N ASP A 66 13.11 -11.99 0.79
CA ASP A 66 14.10 -11.07 0.23
C ASP A 66 13.54 -9.65 0.11
N THR A 67 14.44 -8.68 0.10
CA THR A 67 14.14 -7.28 -0.28
C THR A 67 14.78 -7.04 -1.63
N VAL A 68 13.96 -7.13 -2.67
CA VAL A 68 14.37 -6.86 -4.03
C VAL A 68 14.51 -5.35 -4.19
N SER A 69 15.71 -4.86 -4.44
CA SER A 69 16.04 -3.43 -4.51
C SER A 69 16.64 -3.05 -5.86
N ASN A 70 16.82 -1.74 -6.08
CA ASN A 70 17.26 -1.15 -7.35
C ASN A 70 16.30 -1.47 -8.51
N LEU A 71 15.01 -1.53 -8.21
CA LEU A 71 13.95 -1.64 -9.20
C LEU A 71 13.68 -0.29 -9.86
N SER A 72 12.96 -0.31 -10.97
CA SER A 72 12.40 0.87 -11.63
C SER A 72 10.98 0.55 -12.06
N LEU A 73 10.11 0.37 -11.07
CA LEU A 73 8.73 -0.04 -11.28
C LEU A 73 7.89 1.15 -11.77
N SER A 74 6.96 0.90 -12.68
CA SER A 74 6.15 1.94 -13.32
C SER A 74 4.85 2.16 -12.58
N HIS A 75 4.48 3.44 -12.39
CA HIS A 75 3.17 3.82 -11.85
C HIS A 75 2.02 3.23 -12.67
N GLY A 76 0.99 2.73 -11.97
CA GLY A 76 -0.19 2.10 -12.56
C GLY A 76 0.03 0.67 -13.08
N GLN A 77 1.27 0.15 -13.05
CA GLN A 77 1.58 -1.20 -13.49
C GLN A 77 1.42 -2.20 -12.35
N ILE A 78 0.86 -3.37 -12.66
CA ILE A 78 0.81 -4.53 -11.75
C ILE A 78 2.06 -5.37 -11.97
N TYR A 79 2.69 -5.79 -10.88
CA TYR A 79 3.81 -6.72 -10.89
C TYR A 79 3.47 -7.98 -10.10
N TYR A 80 3.91 -9.12 -10.61
CA TYR A 80 3.66 -10.44 -10.05
C TYR A 80 4.99 -11.07 -9.60
N LEU A 81 5.09 -11.37 -8.31
CA LEU A 81 6.20 -12.16 -7.78
C LEU A 81 5.90 -13.63 -7.95
N SER A 82 6.85 -14.37 -8.49
CA SER A 82 6.81 -15.82 -8.67
C SER A 82 7.93 -16.48 -7.90
N VAL A 83 7.67 -17.64 -7.30
CA VAL A 83 8.64 -18.40 -6.51
C VAL A 83 8.61 -19.87 -6.90
N ARG A 84 9.77 -20.52 -6.95
CA ARG A 84 9.95 -21.97 -7.03
C ARG A 84 11.01 -22.44 -6.04
N ALA A 85 10.99 -23.72 -5.71
CA ALA A 85 11.95 -24.34 -4.81
C ALA A 85 12.59 -25.58 -5.44
N THR A 86 13.86 -25.83 -5.10
CA THR A 86 14.57 -27.06 -5.49
C THR A 86 14.95 -27.84 -4.23
N ASP A 87 14.72 -29.15 -4.24
CA ASP A 87 15.08 -30.06 -3.17
C ASP A 87 16.53 -30.60 -3.27
N ALA A 88 16.98 -31.38 -2.30
CA ALA A 88 18.33 -31.95 -2.32
C ALA A 88 18.50 -33.10 -3.35
N ALA A 89 17.44 -33.62 -3.91
CA ALA A 89 17.46 -34.59 -5.01
C ALA A 89 17.51 -33.92 -6.39
N GLY A 90 17.39 -32.60 -6.45
CA GLY A 90 17.39 -31.79 -7.68
C GLY A 90 16.00 -31.65 -8.34
N ASN A 91 14.92 -32.02 -7.64
CA ASN A 91 13.58 -31.79 -8.17
C ASN A 91 13.17 -30.34 -7.94
N VAL A 92 12.58 -29.71 -8.96
CA VAL A 92 12.07 -28.33 -8.91
C VAL A 92 10.56 -28.36 -8.73
N SER A 93 10.05 -27.54 -7.82
CA SER A 93 8.61 -27.39 -7.60
C SER A 93 7.91 -26.72 -8.79
N GLU A 94 6.59 -26.79 -8.82
CA GLU A 94 5.80 -25.88 -9.65
C GLU A 94 6.02 -24.43 -9.21
N VAL A 95 5.83 -23.50 -10.14
CA VAL A 95 5.92 -22.07 -9.87
C VAL A 95 4.64 -21.62 -9.14
N LEU A 96 4.83 -20.95 -8.02
CA LEU A 96 3.75 -20.24 -7.33
C LEU A 96 3.89 -18.74 -7.57
N THR A 97 2.80 -18.10 -7.91
CA THR A 97 2.75 -16.65 -8.18
C THR A 97 1.76 -15.99 -7.24
N GLY A 98 2.13 -14.82 -6.73
CA GLY A 98 1.22 -13.95 -5.97
C GLY A 98 0.14 -13.35 -6.88
N ASP A 99 -0.87 -12.72 -6.28
CA ASP A 99 -2.01 -12.12 -6.98
C ASP A 99 -1.69 -10.78 -7.67
N GLY A 100 -0.52 -10.21 -7.39
CA GLY A 100 -0.02 -8.97 -8.01
C GLY A 100 -0.02 -7.79 -7.05
N ILE A 101 0.88 -6.85 -7.25
CA ILE A 101 0.95 -5.58 -6.54
C ILE A 101 0.97 -4.44 -7.56
N THR A 102 0.09 -3.45 -7.37
CA THR A 102 0.02 -2.28 -8.23
C THR A 102 0.90 -1.17 -7.66
N ILE A 103 1.71 -0.56 -8.50
CA ILE A 103 2.55 0.56 -8.11
C ILE A 103 1.77 1.86 -8.24
N ASP A 104 1.53 2.54 -7.13
CA ASP A 104 0.88 3.84 -7.10
C ASP A 104 1.83 4.90 -6.53
N LEU A 105 2.32 5.79 -7.38
CA LEU A 105 3.28 6.84 -7.03
C LEU A 105 2.63 8.23 -6.93
N THR A 106 1.31 8.30 -7.09
CA THR A 106 0.58 9.57 -7.07
C THR A 106 -0.15 9.75 -5.74
N ALA A 107 -0.15 10.97 -5.26
CA ALA A 107 -0.96 11.32 -4.10
C ALA A 107 -2.36 11.77 -4.55
N PRO A 108 -3.40 11.56 -3.71
CA PRO A 108 -4.71 12.12 -3.95
C PRO A 108 -4.67 13.64 -4.11
N ALA A 109 -5.42 14.18 -5.07
CA ALA A 109 -5.51 15.61 -5.33
C ALA A 109 -6.88 16.17 -4.96
N GLY A 110 -6.89 17.14 -4.04
CA GLY A 110 -8.05 17.93 -3.66
C GLY A 110 -8.01 19.33 -4.24
N THR A 111 -9.11 20.06 -4.17
CA THR A 111 -9.21 21.42 -4.72
C THR A 111 -9.46 22.48 -3.65
N ILE A 112 -10.51 22.33 -2.87
CA ILE A 112 -10.94 23.36 -1.91
C ILE A 112 -11.62 22.71 -0.70
N VAL A 113 -11.45 23.32 0.46
CA VAL A 113 -12.26 23.10 1.65
C VAL A 113 -13.16 24.33 1.81
N ASN A 114 -14.45 24.12 1.95
CA ASN A 114 -15.43 25.15 2.26
C ASN A 114 -15.69 25.16 3.76
N ASP A 115 -15.61 26.31 4.40
CA ASP A 115 -16.09 26.50 5.75
C ASP A 115 -17.63 26.50 5.77
N GLY A 116 -18.21 25.86 6.79
CA GLY A 116 -19.66 25.68 6.88
C GLY A 116 -20.17 24.34 6.39
N SER A 117 -21.47 24.12 6.44
CA SER A 117 -22.14 22.88 6.07
C SER A 117 -22.56 22.79 4.60
N GLY A 118 -22.28 23.82 3.82
CA GLY A 118 -22.66 23.94 2.41
C GLY A 118 -21.72 24.84 1.63
N GLU A 119 -22.20 26.02 1.20
CA GLU A 119 -21.33 27.00 0.54
C GLU A 119 -20.33 27.57 1.54
N ASP A 120 -19.21 28.06 1.04
CA ASP A 120 -18.15 28.68 1.84
C ASP A 120 -18.65 29.90 2.60
N ILE A 121 -18.35 30.01 3.89
CA ILE A 121 -18.75 31.11 4.75
C ILE A 121 -17.53 31.81 5.35
N ILE A 122 -17.59 33.14 5.46
CA ILE A 122 -16.49 33.92 6.04
C ILE A 122 -16.64 34.05 7.58
N TYR A 123 -17.84 33.95 8.09
CA TYR A 123 -18.14 34.15 9.51
C TYR A 123 -19.09 33.08 10.04
N SER A 124 -18.78 32.52 11.21
CA SER A 124 -19.67 31.67 11.98
C SER A 124 -20.23 32.47 13.14
N GLY A 125 -21.52 32.33 13.40
CA GLY A 125 -22.16 32.86 14.63
C GLY A 125 -22.08 31.91 15.83
N LEU A 126 -21.34 30.79 15.69
CA LEU A 126 -21.16 29.78 16.73
C LEU A 126 -19.74 29.91 17.29
N ASP A 127 -19.61 29.88 18.60
CA ASP A 127 -18.36 30.09 19.34
C ASP A 127 -17.63 28.80 19.69
N SER A 128 -18.29 27.65 19.57
CA SER A 128 -17.76 26.34 19.97
C SER A 128 -18.01 25.23 18.94
N THR A 129 -18.49 25.59 17.76
CA THR A 129 -18.83 24.63 16.70
C THR A 129 -18.33 25.11 15.34
N LEU A 130 -17.57 24.29 14.63
CA LEU A 130 -17.20 24.54 13.25
C LEU A 130 -17.65 23.38 12.38
N SER A 131 -18.07 23.71 11.17
CA SER A 131 -18.36 22.73 10.11
C SER A 131 -17.50 23.03 8.90
N ALA A 132 -17.16 22.00 8.16
CA ALA A 132 -16.47 22.11 6.87
C ALA A 132 -16.92 21.00 5.91
N ASN A 133 -16.77 21.27 4.63
CA ASN A 133 -17.00 20.27 3.59
C ASN A 133 -16.00 20.45 2.43
N TRP A 134 -15.79 19.40 1.68
CA TRP A 134 -14.89 19.41 0.52
C TRP A 134 -15.40 18.47 -0.58
N ALA A 135 -15.01 18.74 -1.81
CA ALA A 135 -15.22 17.79 -2.90
C ALA A 135 -14.34 16.55 -2.68
N ALA A 136 -14.83 15.38 -3.10
CA ALA A 136 -14.01 14.17 -3.07
C ALA A 136 -12.70 14.42 -3.83
N PHE A 137 -11.58 14.00 -3.23
CA PHE A 137 -10.29 14.05 -3.87
C PHE A 137 -10.23 13.05 -5.01
N THR A 138 -9.47 13.37 -6.04
CA THR A 138 -9.27 12.46 -7.17
C THR A 138 -8.04 11.58 -6.92
N GLU A 139 -8.26 10.29 -7.03
CA GLU A 139 -7.24 9.24 -7.05
C GLU A 139 -7.74 8.12 -7.94
N THR A 140 -6.93 7.70 -8.93
CA THR A 140 -7.40 6.83 -10.02
C THR A 140 -6.82 5.42 -9.97
N VAL A 141 -5.83 5.17 -9.11
CA VAL A 141 -5.14 3.88 -9.02
C VAL A 141 -5.54 3.14 -7.75
N SER A 142 -5.23 3.68 -6.57
CA SER A 142 -5.51 3.02 -5.28
C SER A 142 -6.77 3.54 -4.59
N GLY A 143 -7.34 4.66 -5.06
CA GLY A 143 -8.52 5.29 -4.47
C GLY A 143 -8.22 6.01 -3.15
N ILE A 144 -9.27 6.50 -2.50
CA ILE A 144 -9.17 7.22 -1.23
C ILE A 144 -9.42 6.25 -0.07
N ALA A 145 -8.40 6.01 0.74
CA ALA A 145 -8.54 5.18 1.94
C ALA A 145 -9.22 5.93 3.10
N LYS A 146 -8.86 7.21 3.31
CA LYS A 146 -9.45 8.06 4.35
C LYS A 146 -9.19 9.54 4.07
N TYR A 147 -9.99 10.39 4.70
CA TYR A 147 -9.69 11.80 4.92
C TYR A 147 -9.29 12.02 6.37
N GLU A 148 -8.43 12.97 6.60
CA GLU A 148 -8.12 13.49 7.93
C GLU A 148 -8.31 15.01 7.91
N TYR A 149 -8.77 15.58 9.03
CA TYR A 149 -8.93 17.02 9.21
C TYR A 149 -8.27 17.48 10.50
N ALA A 150 -7.85 18.73 10.51
CA ALA A 150 -7.34 19.42 11.69
C ALA A 150 -7.98 20.80 11.78
N ILE A 151 -7.96 21.42 12.97
CA ILE A 151 -8.47 22.77 13.19
C ILE A 151 -7.41 23.57 13.92
N GLY A 152 -7.11 24.76 13.41
CA GLY A 152 -6.15 25.66 14.01
C GLY A 152 -6.51 27.11 13.83
N THR A 153 -5.84 27.99 14.60
CA THR A 153 -5.99 29.45 14.55
C THR A 153 -5.23 30.10 13.39
N SER A 154 -4.50 29.32 12.61
CA SER A 154 -3.77 29.74 11.42
C SER A 154 -3.90 28.71 10.32
N SER A 155 -3.68 29.11 9.07
CA SER A 155 -3.71 28.18 7.93
C SER A 155 -2.73 27.03 8.11
N GLY A 156 -3.24 25.79 8.06
CA GLY A 156 -2.48 24.56 8.31
C GLY A 156 -2.17 24.28 9.79
N GLY A 157 -2.68 25.12 10.71
CA GLY A 157 -2.52 24.93 12.16
C GLY A 157 -3.33 23.75 12.69
N THR A 158 -2.86 23.18 13.81
CA THR A 158 -3.49 22.05 14.50
C THR A 158 -3.69 22.34 16.01
N ASP A 159 -3.60 23.62 16.39
CA ASP A 159 -3.55 24.06 17.78
C ASP A 159 -4.88 23.92 18.53
N LEU A 160 -6.02 23.84 17.82
CA LEU A 160 -7.33 23.57 18.43
C LEU A 160 -7.75 22.10 18.31
N LEU A 161 -7.40 21.44 17.22
CA LEU A 161 -7.64 20.02 17.01
C LEU A 161 -6.56 19.45 16.09
N ASP A 162 -5.86 18.44 16.56
CA ASP A 162 -4.87 17.71 15.77
C ASP A 162 -5.54 16.80 14.72
N TRP A 163 -4.75 16.29 13.76
CA TRP A 163 -5.23 15.46 12.69
C TRP A 163 -6.14 14.33 13.20
N THR A 164 -7.36 14.35 12.73
CA THR A 164 -8.44 13.45 13.15
C THR A 164 -8.98 12.70 11.95
N ASP A 165 -9.08 11.38 12.07
CA ASP A 165 -9.64 10.51 11.04
C ASP A 165 -11.14 10.82 10.81
N ASN A 166 -11.52 11.02 9.55
CA ASN A 166 -12.89 11.26 9.10
C ASN A 166 -13.39 10.12 8.17
N SER A 167 -12.68 8.99 8.14
CA SER A 167 -12.99 7.91 7.23
C SER A 167 -13.07 8.42 5.78
N THR A 168 -14.03 7.98 4.98
CA THR A 168 -14.24 8.46 3.60
C THR A 168 -15.26 9.60 3.49
N THR A 169 -15.66 10.18 4.63
CA THR A 169 -16.66 11.27 4.66
C THR A 169 -16.03 12.60 4.26
N THR A 170 -16.70 13.35 3.39
CA THR A 170 -16.24 14.64 2.84
C THR A 170 -16.81 15.87 3.55
N SER A 171 -17.31 15.70 4.75
CA SER A 171 -17.80 16.80 5.59
C SER A 171 -17.62 16.48 7.06
N ILE A 172 -17.50 17.52 7.86
CA ILE A 172 -17.44 17.43 9.34
C ILE A 172 -18.31 18.49 10.00
N THR A 173 -18.70 18.19 11.23
CA THR A 173 -19.17 19.19 12.21
C THR A 173 -18.52 18.86 13.54
N LYS A 174 -17.61 19.71 14.01
CA LYS A 174 -16.92 19.59 15.28
C LYS A 174 -17.52 20.53 16.31
N THR A 175 -17.94 19.96 17.43
CA THR A 175 -18.48 20.69 18.57
C THR A 175 -17.50 20.69 19.74
N GLY A 176 -17.71 21.57 20.73
CA GLY A 176 -16.90 21.63 21.94
C GLY A 176 -15.50 22.20 21.74
N LEU A 177 -15.35 23.06 20.75
CA LEU A 177 -14.14 23.87 20.58
C LEU A 177 -14.08 24.96 21.64
N SER A 178 -12.92 25.33 22.15
CA SER A 178 -12.71 26.33 23.20
C SER A 178 -11.41 27.09 23.01
#